data_01d96ea4553469fe9d85c77e7f88848d
#
_entry.id   01d96ea4553469fe9d85c77e7f88848d
#
_cell.length_a   1.000
_cell.length_b   1.000
_cell.length_c   1.000
_cell.angle_alpha   90.00
_cell.angle_beta   90.00
_cell.angle_gamma   90.00
#
_symmetry.space_group_name_H-M   'P 1'
#
loop_
_entity.id
_entity.type
_entity.pdbx_description
1 polymer ?
#
loop_
_entity_poly.entity_id
_entity_poly.type
_entity_poly.pdbx_seq_one_letter_code
_entity_poly.pdbx_strand_id
1 'polypeptide(L)' 'MEISFARHQFPPDIIRHAVWLYLRFTLSFRDVEDLLAERGLDVSYETVRRWVLKFGPVFAKELRRRRHRPTSH' A
#
# COMPACT_ATOMS: atom_id res chain seq x y z
N MET A 1 -13.06 1.47 15.69
CA MET A 1 -11.77 1.66 16.10
C MET A 1 -10.99 2.48 15.14
N GLU A 2 -10.23 3.30 15.64
CA GLU A 2 -9.57 4.13 14.77
C GLU A 2 -8.34 3.49 14.25
N ILE A 3 -7.93 3.87 13.14
CA ILE A 3 -6.72 3.41 12.58
C ILE A 3 -5.63 4.26 13.14
N SER A 4 -4.77 3.64 13.91
CA SER A 4 -3.77 4.43 14.57
C SER A 4 -2.43 4.20 13.93
N PHE A 5 -1.96 5.15 13.19
CA PHE A 5 -0.64 5.07 12.61
C PHE A 5 0.44 5.26 13.67
N ALA A 6 0.04 5.72 14.82
CA ALA A 6 1.02 5.95 15.87
C ALA A 6 1.67 4.65 16.33
N ARG A 7 0.99 3.54 16.11
CA ARG A 7 1.56 2.28 16.51
C ARG A 7 2.48 1.67 15.50
N HIS A 8 2.54 2.26 14.33
CA HIS A 8 3.39 1.75 13.28
C HIS A 8 4.73 2.44 13.34
N GLN A 9 5.76 1.73 12.97
CA GLN A 9 7.09 2.29 12.94
C GLN A 9 7.29 3.26 11.83
N PHE A 10 6.42 3.24 10.85
CA PHE A 10 6.61 4.02 9.65
C PHE A 10 5.52 5.07 9.50
N PRO A 11 5.85 6.20 8.88
CA PRO A 11 4.86 7.25 8.67
C PRO A 11 3.74 6.77 7.76
N PRO A 12 2.59 7.40 7.83
CA PRO A 12 1.46 7.03 6.98
C PRO A 12 1.79 7.06 5.50
N ASP A 13 2.68 7.94 5.08
CA ASP A 13 3.04 8.04 3.67
C ASP A 13 3.70 6.77 3.18
N ILE A 14 4.54 6.16 4.01
CA ILE A 14 5.21 4.93 3.62
C ILE A 14 4.20 3.81 3.52
N ILE A 15 3.29 3.74 4.48
CA ILE A 15 2.27 2.71 4.49
C ILE A 15 1.40 2.83 3.26
N ARG A 16 0.97 4.05 2.97
CA ARG A 16 0.12 4.31 1.84
C ARG A 16 0.83 3.95 0.53
N HIS A 17 2.09 4.30 0.44
CA HIS A 17 2.87 4.02 -0.75
C HIS A 17 3.01 2.52 -0.98
N ALA A 18 3.27 1.78 0.09
CA ALA A 18 3.42 0.34 -0.02
C ALA A 18 2.14 -0.33 -0.49
N VAL A 19 1.02 0.06 0.08
CA VAL A 19 -0.26 -0.51 -0.30
C VAL A 19 -0.59 -0.13 -1.75
N TRP A 20 -0.29 1.11 -2.10
CA TRP A 20 -0.54 1.60 -3.45
C TRP A 20 0.27 0.82 -4.48
N LEU A 21 1.55 0.56 -4.18
CA LEU A 21 2.39 -0.22 -5.07
C LEU A 21 1.79 -1.60 -5.31
N TYR A 22 1.36 -2.22 -4.24
CA TYR A 22 0.82 -3.56 -4.34
C TYR A 22 -0.44 -3.58 -5.21
N LEU A 23 -1.33 -2.65 -4.99
CA LEU A 23 -2.60 -2.64 -5.69
C LEU A 23 -2.47 -2.12 -7.11
N ARG A 24 -1.66 -1.10 -7.29
CA ARG A 24 -1.57 -0.45 -8.59
C ARG A 24 -0.83 -1.31 -9.62
N PHE A 25 0.22 -1.97 -9.18
CA PHE A 25 1.05 -2.75 -10.08
C PHE A 25 0.91 -4.25 -9.90
N THR A 26 -0.02 -4.67 -9.08
CA THR A 26 -0.27 -6.08 -8.83
C THR A 26 1.00 -6.82 -8.45
N LEU A 27 1.79 -6.21 -7.59
CA LEU A 27 3.02 -6.80 -7.13
C LEU A 27 2.74 -7.79 -6.01
N SER A 28 3.69 -8.69 -5.78
CA SER A 28 3.57 -9.56 -4.62
C SER A 28 4.04 -8.77 -3.39
N PHE A 29 3.75 -9.30 -2.20
CA PHE A 29 4.21 -8.66 -0.98
C PHE A 29 5.74 -8.62 -0.95
N ARG A 30 6.37 -9.65 -1.47
CA ARG A 30 7.80 -9.70 -1.48
C ARG A 30 8.39 -8.67 -2.43
N ASP A 31 7.73 -8.45 -3.56
CA ASP A 31 8.17 -7.42 -4.49
C ASP A 31 8.13 -6.06 -3.83
N VAL A 32 7.08 -5.79 -3.08
CA VAL A 32 6.98 -4.53 -2.38
C VAL A 32 8.07 -4.41 -1.33
N GLU A 33 8.34 -5.50 -0.63
CA GLU A 33 9.41 -5.51 0.35
C GLU A 33 10.73 -5.13 -0.30
N ASP A 34 11.01 -5.72 -1.46
CA ASP A 34 12.26 -5.46 -2.15
C ASP A 34 12.34 -4.02 -2.63
N LEU A 35 11.26 -3.50 -3.17
CA LEU A 35 11.24 -2.13 -3.64
C LEU A 35 11.47 -1.14 -2.51
N LEU A 36 10.87 -1.40 -1.37
CA LEU A 36 11.06 -0.54 -0.22
C LEU A 36 12.48 -0.64 0.29
N ALA A 37 13.04 -1.84 0.24
CA ALA A 37 14.42 -2.01 0.69
C ALA A 37 15.39 -1.21 -0.16
N GLU A 38 15.09 -1.08 -1.44
CA GLU A 38 15.94 -0.30 -2.33
C GLU A 38 15.95 1.16 -1.92
N ARG A 39 14.92 1.60 -1.24
CA ARG A 39 14.85 2.97 -0.77
C ARG A 39 15.37 3.11 0.66
N GLY A 40 15.90 2.05 1.19
CA GLY A 40 16.44 2.09 2.54
C GLY A 40 15.37 1.85 3.61
N LEU A 41 14.22 1.34 3.21
CA LEU A 41 13.15 1.09 4.16
C LEU A 41 13.08 -0.41 4.45
N ASP A 42 13.32 -0.75 5.70
CA ASP A 42 13.35 -2.13 6.12
C ASP A 42 11.96 -2.56 6.58
N VAL A 43 11.14 -2.99 5.63
CA VAL A 43 9.77 -3.40 5.91
C VAL A 43 9.61 -4.83 5.43
N SER A 44 9.25 -5.72 6.32
CA SER A 44 9.11 -7.12 5.96
C SER A 44 7.82 -7.32 5.14
N TYR A 45 7.79 -8.40 4.36
CA TYR A 45 6.62 -8.67 3.54
C TYR A 45 5.40 -8.96 4.41
N GLU A 46 5.62 -9.47 5.60
CA GLU A 46 4.50 -9.70 6.51
C GLU A 46 3.87 -8.39 6.94
N THR A 47 4.70 -7.40 7.17
CA THR A 47 4.18 -6.09 7.51
C THR A 47 3.40 -5.50 6.34
N VAL A 48 3.91 -5.65 5.14
CA VAL A 48 3.21 -5.18 3.95
C VAL A 48 1.87 -5.88 3.83
N ARG A 49 1.85 -7.19 4.09
CA ARG A 49 0.62 -7.95 4.02
C ARG A 49 -0.40 -7.41 5.02
N ARG A 50 0.05 -7.12 6.23
CA ARG A 50 -0.83 -6.56 7.23
C ARG A 50 -1.41 -5.23 6.78
N TRP A 51 -0.58 -4.39 6.23
CA TRP A 51 -1.03 -3.09 5.74
C TRP A 51 -2.06 -3.25 4.64
N VAL A 52 -1.82 -4.18 3.73
CA VAL A 52 -2.74 -4.40 2.63
C VAL A 52 -4.07 -4.92 3.14
N LEU A 53 -4.05 -5.82 4.11
CA LEU A 53 -5.29 -6.35 4.65
C LEU A 53 -6.07 -5.26 5.40
N LYS A 54 -5.36 -4.39 6.06
CA LYS A 54 -5.99 -3.36 6.87
C LYS A 54 -6.48 -2.17 6.03
N PHE A 55 -5.64 -1.71 5.12
CA PHE A 55 -5.95 -0.50 4.37
C PHE A 55 -6.33 -0.75 2.92
N GLY A 56 -6.07 -1.96 2.44
CA GLY A 56 -6.27 -2.26 1.03
C GLY A 56 -7.65 -1.97 0.51
N PRO A 57 -8.71 -2.39 1.21
CA PRO A 57 -10.05 -2.15 0.71
C PRO A 57 -10.36 -0.69 0.45
N VAL A 58 -9.87 0.19 1.32
CA VAL A 58 -10.10 1.61 1.17
C VAL A 58 -9.34 2.14 -0.05
N PHE A 59 -8.08 1.74 -0.16
CA PHE A 59 -7.25 2.22 -1.26
C PHE A 59 -7.68 1.63 -2.59
N ALA A 60 -8.16 0.40 -2.58
CA ALA A 60 -8.64 -0.22 -3.80
C ALA A 60 -9.84 0.53 -4.32
N LYS A 61 -10.70 0.95 -3.43
CA LYS A 61 -11.87 1.71 -3.81
C LYS A 61 -11.45 3.05 -4.40
N GLU A 62 -10.46 3.66 -3.80
CA GLU A 62 -9.97 4.93 -4.26
C GLU A 62 -9.38 4.80 -5.67
N LEU A 63 -8.59 3.76 -5.88
CA LEU A 63 -8.00 3.53 -7.18
C LEU A 63 -9.04 3.25 -8.24
N ARG A 64 -10.08 2.53 -7.88
CA ARG A 64 -11.13 2.20 -8.80
C ARG A 64 -11.86 3.46 -9.23
N ARG A 65 -12.07 4.37 -8.32
CA ARG A 65 -12.72 5.62 -8.63
C ARG A 65 -11.89 6.43 -9.61
N ARG A 66 -10.60 6.44 -9.43
CA ARG A 66 -9.74 7.19 -10.32
C ARG A 66 -9.68 6.58 -11.69
N ARG A 67 -9.63 5.26 -11.75
CA ARG A 67 -9.53 4.60 -13.03
C ARG A 67 -10.82 4.65 -13.77
N HIS A 68 -11.85 4.91 -13.08
CA HIS A 68 -13.14 4.95 -13.67
C HIS A 68 -13.32 6.14 -14.56
N ARG A 69 -12.37 6.90 -14.82
CA ARG A 69 -12.48 8.03 -15.68
C ARG A 69 -12.79 7.57 -17.00
N PRO A 70 -13.64 8.05 -17.51
CA PRO A 70 -14.07 7.65 -18.81
C PRO A 70 -12.98 7.81 -19.77
N THR A 71 -12.77 7.53 -20.04
CA THR A 71 -12.01 7.75 -20.83
C THR A 71 -12.20 7.49 -21.88
N SER A 72 -12.30 7.65 -21.89
CA SER A 72 -12.46 7.60 -22.55
C SER A 72 -12.43 7.25 -23.28
N HIS A 73 -12.23 7.25 -23.31
CA HIS A 73 -12.09 7.02 -23.89
C HIS A 73 -12.22 6.90 -24.29
#